data_5a496581b044d192125abf6b96c16abe
#
_entry.id   5a496581b044d192125abf6b96c16abe
#
_cell.length_a   1.000
_cell.length_b   1.000
_cell.length_c   1.000
_cell.angle_alpha   90.00
_cell.angle_beta   90.00
_cell.angle_gamma   90.00
#
_symmetry.space_group_name_H-M   'P 1'
#
loop_
_entity.id
_entity.type
_entity.pdbx_description
1 polymer ?
#
loop_
_entity_poly.entity_id
_entity_poly.type
_entity_poly.pdbx_seq_one_letter_code
_entity_poly.pdbx_strand_id
1 'polypeptide(L)'
;MGKKGKMPDMNLPIWFDGQNINEALFCEEFLHERRIIVANGAFFTPNGRVMDDPPLLGEIYEKLKFCAVNNIPRKITNILEVLKLEAQVTDFPPGQDRIHVANGTLLLDGMFTDGRLAIVRSRLPVAYNPDAPVPVIWLNFLDACSMQRTFLPCRSSSATV
;
A
#
# COMPACT_ATOMS: atom_id res chain seq x y z
N MET A 1 41.73 -11.62 30.44
CA MET A 1 41.79 -10.58 29.40
C MET A 1 41.41 -11.24 28.07
N GLY A 2 40.14 -11.15 27.69
CA GLY A 2 39.65 -11.70 26.44
C GLY A 2 39.90 -10.70 25.30
N LYS A 3 40.67 -11.13 24.31
CA LYS A 3 40.86 -10.37 23.06
C LYS A 3 39.50 -10.25 22.36
N LYS A 4 38.94 -9.03 22.31
CA LYS A 4 37.84 -8.69 21.37
C LYS A 4 38.37 -8.90 19.94
N GLY A 5 37.91 -9.93 19.27
CA GLY A 5 38.19 -10.16 17.88
C GLY A 5 37.63 -8.94 17.09
N LYS A 6 38.53 -8.23 16.42
CA LYS A 6 38.20 -7.19 15.49
C LYS A 6 37.43 -7.87 14.36
N MET A 7 36.14 -7.59 14.21
CA MET A 7 35.38 -8.01 13.04
C MET A 7 36.07 -7.46 11.79
N PRO A 8 36.11 -8.20 10.68
CA PRO A 8 36.63 -7.68 9.43
C PRO A 8 35.78 -6.47 9.02
N ASP A 9 36.41 -5.52 8.32
CA ASP A 9 35.80 -4.32 7.73
C ASP A 9 34.69 -4.74 6.73
N MET A 10 33.58 -5.24 7.24
CA MET A 10 32.34 -5.26 6.50
C MET A 10 31.81 -3.83 6.49
N ASN A 11 31.49 -3.35 5.32
CA ASN A 11 30.84 -2.07 5.11
C ASN A 11 29.51 -2.11 5.88
N LEU A 12 29.54 -1.72 7.17
CA LEU A 12 28.39 -1.78 8.06
C LEU A 12 27.35 -0.80 7.55
N PRO A 13 26.05 -1.13 7.59
CA PRO A 13 24.99 -0.19 7.28
C PRO A 13 25.11 1.08 8.14
N ILE A 14 24.74 2.22 7.58
CA ILE A 14 24.83 3.53 8.26
C ILE A 14 24.05 3.55 9.58
N TRP A 15 22.98 2.78 9.67
CA TRP A 15 22.12 2.66 10.84
C TRP A 15 22.64 1.72 11.93
N PHE A 16 23.80 1.07 11.72
CA PHE A 16 24.37 0.13 12.71
C PHE A 16 25.81 0.50 13.07
N ASP A 17 26.05 0.81 14.35
CA ASP A 17 27.37 1.21 14.88
C ASP A 17 28.27 0.03 15.32
N GLY A 18 27.83 -1.20 15.06
CA GLY A 18 28.51 -2.42 15.50
C GLY A 18 28.00 -2.97 16.83
N GLN A 19 27.14 -2.24 17.54
CA GLN A 19 26.51 -2.67 18.79
C GLN A 19 25.02 -2.30 18.85
N ASN A 20 24.67 -1.11 18.38
CA ASN A 20 23.33 -0.57 18.46
C ASN A 20 22.78 -0.25 17.06
N ILE A 21 21.47 -0.29 16.97
CA ILE A 21 20.72 0.13 15.79
C ILE A 21 20.18 1.53 16.05
N ASN A 22 20.36 2.42 15.09
CA ASN A 22 19.63 3.65 15.02
C ASN A 22 18.35 3.39 14.21
N GLU A 23 17.22 3.26 14.92
CA GLU A 23 15.93 2.90 14.32
C GLU A 23 15.46 3.93 13.29
N ALA A 24 15.71 5.22 13.48
CA ALA A 24 15.33 6.28 12.55
C ALA A 24 16.11 6.16 11.22
N LEU A 25 17.44 6.04 11.27
CA LEU A 25 18.25 5.84 10.07
C LEU A 25 17.92 4.53 9.34
N PHE A 26 17.59 3.47 10.11
CA PHE A 26 17.12 2.21 9.51
C PHE A 26 15.82 2.43 8.74
N CYS A 27 14.86 3.15 9.32
CA CYS A 27 13.58 3.43 8.70
C CYS A 27 13.73 4.31 7.46
N GLU A 28 14.59 5.33 7.50
CA GLU A 28 14.88 6.19 6.36
C GLU A 28 15.41 5.38 5.17
N GLU A 29 16.44 4.54 5.39
CA GLU A 29 16.98 3.65 4.35
C GLU A 29 15.94 2.66 3.85
N PHE A 30 15.18 2.06 4.76
CA PHE A 30 14.15 1.08 4.42
C PHE A 30 13.02 1.68 3.57
N LEU A 31 12.57 2.89 3.89
CA LEU A 31 11.55 3.62 3.12
C LEU A 31 12.07 4.09 1.77
N HIS A 32 13.36 4.40 1.67
CA HIS A 32 13.99 4.73 0.38
C HIS A 32 14.01 3.52 -0.56
N GLU A 33 14.28 2.32 -0.05
CA GLU A 33 14.27 1.09 -0.84
C GLU A 33 12.85 0.59 -1.13
N ARG A 34 11.91 0.85 -0.22
CA ARG A 34 10.55 0.35 -0.26
C ARG A 34 9.55 1.49 -0.31
N ARG A 35 8.67 1.45 -1.29
CA ARG A 35 7.53 2.36 -1.34
C ARG A 35 6.45 1.88 -0.37
N ILE A 36 6.46 2.43 0.83
CA ILE A 36 5.49 2.12 1.89
C ILE A 36 4.93 3.44 2.41
N ILE A 37 3.64 3.48 2.65
CA ILE A 37 2.98 4.55 3.39
C ILE A 37 2.13 3.96 4.49
N VAL A 38 1.86 4.76 5.51
CA VAL A 38 0.95 4.41 6.60
C VAL A 38 -0.23 5.36 6.57
N ALA A 39 -1.43 4.80 6.50
CA ALA A 39 -2.66 5.57 6.56
C ALA A 39 -3.65 4.87 7.51
N ASN A 40 -4.22 5.62 8.44
CA ASN A 40 -5.12 5.08 9.48
C ASN A 40 -4.53 3.87 10.22
N GLY A 41 -3.23 3.91 10.55
CA GLY A 41 -2.51 2.88 11.28
C GLY A 41 -2.21 1.59 10.49
N ALA A 42 -2.55 1.53 9.21
CA ALA A 42 -2.26 0.39 8.34
C ALA A 42 -1.16 0.72 7.32
N PHE A 43 -0.30 -0.24 7.04
CA PHE A 43 0.71 -0.14 6.00
C PHE A 43 0.12 -0.40 4.61
N PHE A 44 0.57 0.36 3.62
CA PHE A 44 0.20 0.20 2.22
C PHE A 44 1.45 0.19 1.34
N THR A 45 1.43 -0.69 0.36
CA THR A 45 2.46 -0.81 -0.69
C THR A 45 1.80 -0.67 -2.06
N PRO A 46 2.57 -0.61 -3.16
CA PRO A 46 2.00 -0.68 -4.51
C PRO A 46 1.15 -1.93 -4.77
N ASN A 47 1.36 -3.00 -3.99
CA ASN A 47 0.57 -4.23 -4.08
C ASN A 47 -0.74 -4.19 -3.30
N GLY A 48 -0.98 -3.12 -2.53
CA GLY A 48 -2.18 -2.91 -1.74
C GLY A 48 -1.88 -2.81 -0.24
N ARG A 49 -2.94 -2.94 0.58
CA ARG A 49 -2.83 -2.94 2.03
C ARG A 49 -2.07 -4.18 2.49
N VAL A 50 -1.05 -3.96 3.31
CA VAL A 50 -0.36 -5.04 4.02
C VAL A 50 -1.22 -5.39 5.22
N MET A 51 -1.94 -6.51 5.12
CA MET A 51 -2.71 -7.08 6.22
C MET A 51 -1.79 -8.05 6.95
N ASP A 52 -1.66 -7.88 8.29
CA ASP A 52 -0.88 -8.76 9.16
C ASP A 52 0.51 -9.13 8.61
N ASP A 53 1.46 -8.38 8.96
CA ASP A 53 2.80 -8.14 8.46
C ASP A 53 3.86 -9.26 8.36
N PRO A 54 3.58 -10.56 8.13
CA PRO A 54 4.65 -11.53 8.01
C PRO A 54 5.72 -11.16 6.97
N PRO A 55 5.36 -10.64 5.76
CA PRO A 55 6.38 -10.28 4.76
C PRO A 55 7.24 -9.10 5.21
N LEU A 56 6.62 -8.04 5.77
CA LEU A 56 7.34 -6.86 6.23
C LEU A 56 8.24 -7.17 7.43
N LEU A 57 7.71 -7.93 8.41
CA LEU A 57 8.46 -8.41 9.56
C LEU A 57 9.65 -9.29 9.13
N GLY A 58 9.42 -10.17 8.14
CA GLY A 58 10.45 -11.03 7.58
C GLY A 58 11.58 -10.21 6.95
N GLU A 59 11.26 -9.19 6.16
CA GLU A 59 12.26 -8.32 5.54
C GLU A 59 13.09 -7.54 6.57
N ILE A 60 12.44 -6.98 7.58
CA ILE A 60 13.14 -6.29 8.69
C ILE A 60 14.04 -7.29 9.42
N TYR A 61 13.53 -8.48 9.73
CA TYR A 61 14.31 -9.53 10.38
C TYR A 61 15.53 -9.92 9.56
N GLU A 62 15.38 -10.13 8.25
CA GLU A 62 16.48 -10.49 7.36
C GLU A 62 17.60 -9.43 7.36
N LYS A 63 17.25 -8.15 7.38
CA LYS A 63 18.24 -7.06 7.51
C LYS A 63 18.95 -7.08 8.87
N LEU A 64 18.22 -7.32 9.95
CA LEU A 64 18.76 -7.27 11.32
C LEU A 64 19.62 -8.48 11.68
N LYS A 65 19.32 -9.67 11.16
CA LYS A 65 20.01 -10.91 11.55
C LYS A 65 21.52 -10.87 11.28
N PHE A 66 21.96 -10.12 10.26
CA PHE A 66 23.38 -9.99 9.93
C PHE A 66 24.13 -9.05 10.87
N CYS A 67 23.44 -8.22 11.65
CA CYS A 67 24.06 -7.25 12.54
C CYS A 67 24.32 -7.79 13.95
N ALA A 68 24.13 -9.10 14.20
CA ALA A 68 24.36 -9.75 15.50
C ALA A 68 23.75 -9.00 16.70
N VAL A 69 22.57 -8.42 16.51
CA VAL A 69 21.87 -7.60 17.50
C VAL A 69 21.19 -8.48 18.53
N ASN A 70 21.34 -8.11 19.79
CA ASN A 70 20.59 -8.75 20.87
C ASN A 70 19.12 -8.30 20.86
N ASN A 71 18.22 -9.25 21.22
CA ASN A 71 16.80 -8.96 21.38
C ASN A 71 16.10 -8.46 20.10
N ILE A 72 16.33 -9.14 18.98
CA ILE A 72 15.75 -8.83 17.67
C ILE A 72 14.22 -8.59 17.71
N PRO A 73 13.41 -9.40 18.41
CA PRO A 73 11.96 -9.17 18.44
C PRO A 73 11.57 -7.77 18.93
N ARG A 74 12.21 -7.31 20.01
CA ARG A 74 11.98 -5.96 20.54
C ARG A 74 12.43 -4.87 19.57
N LYS A 75 13.54 -5.10 18.89
CA LYS A 75 14.05 -4.16 17.87
C LYS A 75 13.09 -4.04 16.68
N ILE A 76 12.55 -5.15 16.22
CA ILE A 76 11.53 -5.16 15.17
C ILE A 76 10.30 -4.35 15.59
N THR A 77 9.81 -4.54 16.82
CA THR A 77 8.67 -3.76 17.33
C THR A 77 8.97 -2.27 17.35
N ASN A 78 10.14 -1.87 17.84
CA ASN A 78 10.55 -0.46 17.85
C ASN A 78 10.62 0.12 16.42
N ILE A 79 11.25 -0.62 15.50
CA ILE A 79 11.34 -0.22 14.08
C ILE A 79 9.95 -0.04 13.47
N LEU A 80 9.01 -0.95 13.73
CA LEU A 80 7.64 -0.82 13.22
C LEU A 80 6.93 0.43 13.75
N GLU A 81 7.13 0.76 15.02
CA GLU A 81 6.55 1.99 15.59
C GLU A 81 7.16 3.25 14.95
N VAL A 82 8.48 3.26 14.73
CA VAL A 82 9.14 4.37 14.02
C VAL A 82 8.67 4.44 12.57
N LEU A 83 8.59 3.31 11.86
CA LEU A 83 8.07 3.26 10.47
C LEU A 83 6.63 3.81 10.37
N LYS A 84 5.78 3.55 11.37
CA LYS A 84 4.43 4.11 11.40
C LYS A 84 4.43 5.63 11.49
N LEU A 85 5.39 6.21 12.19
CA LEU A 85 5.53 7.66 12.32
C LEU A 85 6.14 8.28 11.05
N GLU A 86 7.23 7.72 10.54
CA GLU A 86 7.98 8.22 9.39
C GLU A 86 7.20 8.11 8.07
N ALA A 87 6.49 7.00 7.88
CA ALA A 87 5.73 6.74 6.66
C ALA A 87 4.28 7.26 6.71
N GLN A 88 3.88 7.95 7.79
CA GLN A 88 2.51 8.40 7.97
C GLN A 88 2.13 9.47 6.93
N VAL A 89 1.00 9.25 6.27
CA VAL A 89 0.38 10.23 5.38
C VAL A 89 -1.00 10.60 5.92
N THR A 90 -1.37 11.86 5.77
CA THR A 90 -2.66 12.39 6.24
C THR A 90 -3.82 11.84 5.42
N ASP A 91 -3.60 11.68 4.11
CA ASP A 91 -4.60 11.11 3.20
C ASP A 91 -3.93 10.48 1.98
N PHE A 92 -4.65 9.57 1.32
CA PHE A 92 -4.22 9.06 0.02
C PHE A 92 -4.33 10.17 -1.03
N PRO A 93 -3.41 10.20 -2.03
CA PRO A 93 -3.56 11.09 -3.16
C PRO A 93 -4.96 10.90 -3.77
N PRO A 94 -5.69 11.97 -4.08
CA PRO A 94 -7.01 11.88 -4.65
C PRO A 94 -6.95 11.11 -5.98
N GLY A 95 -7.69 10.00 -6.03
CA GLY A 95 -7.75 9.10 -7.18
C GLY A 95 -8.98 9.30 -8.04
N GLN A 96 -9.56 10.51 -8.08
CA GLN A 96 -10.87 10.77 -8.68
C GLN A 96 -10.91 10.48 -10.18
N ASP A 97 -9.78 10.62 -10.89
CA ASP A 97 -9.72 10.45 -12.34
C ASP A 97 -9.02 9.14 -12.78
N ARG A 98 -8.97 8.15 -11.90
CA ARG A 98 -8.18 6.93 -12.13
C ARG A 98 -8.87 5.70 -11.59
N ILE A 99 -8.78 4.61 -12.34
CA ILE A 99 -9.20 3.29 -11.90
C ILE A 99 -7.95 2.41 -11.81
N HIS A 100 -7.63 1.96 -10.60
CA HIS A 100 -6.49 1.08 -10.37
C HIS A 100 -6.95 -0.37 -10.52
N VAL A 101 -6.33 -1.09 -11.45
CA VAL A 101 -6.61 -2.49 -11.80
C VAL A 101 -5.39 -3.38 -11.48
N ALA A 102 -5.54 -4.69 -11.56
CA ALA A 102 -4.50 -5.64 -11.18
C ALA A 102 -3.17 -5.44 -11.92
N ASN A 103 -3.20 -5.05 -13.18
CA ASN A 103 -2.02 -4.86 -14.02
C ASN A 103 -1.60 -3.39 -14.23
N GLY A 104 -2.38 -2.40 -13.75
CA GLY A 104 -1.99 -1.01 -13.98
C GLY A 104 -3.01 0.01 -13.47
N THR A 105 -3.04 1.14 -14.14
CA THR A 105 -3.94 2.26 -13.87
C THR A 105 -4.57 2.74 -15.16
N LEU A 106 -5.89 2.75 -15.20
CA LEU A 106 -6.69 3.30 -16.28
C LEU A 106 -7.13 4.72 -15.91
N LEU A 107 -6.84 5.70 -16.75
CA LEU A 107 -7.29 7.07 -16.63
C LEU A 107 -8.68 7.21 -17.23
N LEU A 108 -9.46 8.20 -16.82
CA LEU A 108 -10.80 8.44 -17.38
C LEU A 108 -10.80 8.86 -18.85
N ASP A 109 -9.69 9.37 -19.36
CA ASP A 109 -9.48 9.66 -20.79
C ASP A 109 -9.23 8.40 -21.64
N GLY A 110 -9.20 7.22 -21.01
CA GLY A 110 -8.96 5.93 -21.66
C GLY A 110 -7.48 5.53 -21.74
N MET A 111 -6.55 6.38 -21.30
CA MET A 111 -5.13 6.02 -21.28
C MET A 111 -4.86 4.96 -20.20
N PHE A 112 -4.11 3.95 -20.56
CA PHE A 112 -3.67 2.90 -19.64
C PHE A 112 -2.16 3.00 -19.38
N THR A 113 -1.80 2.98 -18.10
CA THR A 113 -0.40 2.90 -17.65
C THR A 113 -0.19 1.55 -17.02
N ASP A 114 0.67 0.75 -17.62
CA ASP A 114 1.05 -0.56 -17.10
C ASP A 114 1.88 -0.45 -15.81
N GLY A 115 1.77 -1.47 -14.98
CA GLY A 115 2.52 -1.57 -13.74
C GLY A 115 1.81 -1.00 -12.49
N ARG A 116 2.24 -1.50 -11.33
CA ARG A 116 1.68 -1.17 -10.02
C ARG A 116 2.54 -0.11 -9.32
N LEU A 117 2.71 1.05 -9.92
CA LEU A 117 3.59 2.09 -9.38
C LEU A 117 2.94 2.92 -8.26
N ALA A 118 1.62 3.06 -8.28
CA ALA A 118 0.89 3.87 -7.31
C ALA A 118 0.50 3.06 -6.08
N ILE A 119 0.72 3.64 -4.90
CA ILE A 119 0.15 3.15 -3.65
C ILE A 119 -1.27 3.70 -3.54
N VAL A 120 -2.25 2.81 -3.42
CA VAL A 120 -3.67 3.16 -3.44
C VAL A 120 -4.44 2.41 -2.36
N ARG A 121 -5.53 3.02 -1.89
CA ARG A 121 -6.38 2.41 -0.85
C ARG A 121 -7.01 1.10 -1.34
N SER A 122 -7.44 1.06 -2.59
CA SER A 122 -8.08 -0.10 -3.19
C SER A 122 -7.68 -0.24 -4.66
N ARG A 123 -7.59 -1.48 -5.11
CA ARG A 123 -7.28 -1.85 -6.47
C ARG A 123 -8.24 -2.96 -6.88
N LEU A 124 -8.81 -2.84 -8.06
CA LEU A 124 -9.67 -3.90 -8.60
C LEU A 124 -8.81 -5.16 -8.89
N PRO A 125 -9.27 -6.34 -8.49
CA PRO A 125 -8.51 -7.58 -8.68
C PRO A 125 -8.54 -8.10 -10.12
N VAL A 126 -9.06 -7.32 -11.06
CA VAL A 126 -9.16 -7.65 -12.49
C VAL A 126 -8.07 -6.94 -13.28
N ALA A 127 -7.50 -7.63 -14.27
CA ALA A 127 -6.56 -7.01 -15.20
C ALA A 127 -7.34 -6.27 -16.31
N TYR A 128 -6.86 -5.09 -16.67
CA TYR A 128 -7.35 -4.40 -17.84
C TYR A 128 -6.86 -5.13 -19.10
N ASN A 129 -7.79 -5.42 -20.00
CA ASN A 129 -7.50 -5.97 -21.32
C ASN A 129 -8.24 -5.11 -22.37
N PRO A 130 -7.53 -4.36 -23.22
CA PRO A 130 -8.15 -3.54 -24.25
C PRO A 130 -8.90 -4.37 -25.31
N ASP A 131 -8.49 -5.62 -25.52
CA ASP A 131 -9.10 -6.54 -26.50
C ASP A 131 -10.22 -7.40 -25.87
N ALA A 132 -10.65 -7.08 -24.66
CA ALA A 132 -11.73 -7.81 -24.01
C ALA A 132 -13.05 -7.64 -24.78
N PRO A 133 -13.81 -8.72 -24.96
CA PRO A 133 -15.11 -8.62 -25.64
C PRO A 133 -16.08 -7.73 -24.86
N VAL A 134 -16.94 -7.02 -25.60
CA VAL A 134 -17.95 -6.15 -24.99
C VAL A 134 -18.81 -6.93 -24.01
N PRO A 135 -19.00 -6.49 -22.76
CA PRO A 135 -19.77 -7.20 -21.74
C PRO A 135 -21.28 -7.01 -21.97
N VAL A 136 -21.82 -7.65 -22.99
CA VAL A 136 -23.21 -7.48 -23.45
C VAL A 136 -24.23 -7.71 -22.34
N ILE A 137 -24.00 -8.74 -21.50
CA ILE A 137 -24.92 -9.07 -20.39
C ILE A 137 -24.97 -7.92 -19.38
N TRP A 138 -23.82 -7.34 -19.06
CA TRP A 138 -23.71 -6.20 -18.13
C TRP A 138 -24.36 -4.94 -18.67
N LEU A 139 -24.14 -4.64 -19.96
CA LEU A 139 -24.75 -3.49 -20.62
C LEU A 139 -26.27 -3.63 -20.65
N ASN A 140 -26.80 -4.79 -21.00
CA ASN A 140 -28.25 -5.06 -20.96
C ASN A 140 -28.83 -4.90 -19.57
N PHE A 141 -28.11 -5.33 -18.52
CA PHE A 141 -28.52 -5.13 -17.14
C PHE A 141 -28.57 -3.63 -16.77
N LEU A 142 -27.56 -2.86 -17.14
CA LEU A 142 -27.54 -1.42 -16.88
C LEU A 142 -28.68 -0.69 -17.60
N ASP A 143 -28.97 -1.05 -18.86
CA ASP A 143 -30.08 -0.48 -19.62
C ASP A 143 -31.43 -0.78 -18.96
N ALA A 144 -31.64 -2.01 -18.52
CA ALA A 144 -32.83 -2.39 -17.78
C ALA A 144 -32.99 -1.60 -16.46
N CYS A 145 -31.89 -1.39 -15.73
CA CYS A 145 -31.90 -0.59 -14.50
C CYS A 145 -32.15 0.91 -14.78
N SER A 146 -31.67 1.43 -15.90
CA SER A 146 -31.86 2.83 -16.30
C SER A 146 -33.31 3.12 -16.64
N MET A 147 -33.97 2.22 -17.34
CA MET A 147 -35.39 2.35 -17.71
C MET A 147 -36.34 2.35 -16.50
N GLN A 148 -35.99 1.68 -15.40
CA GLN A 148 -36.83 1.66 -14.20
C GLN A 148 -36.87 2.99 -13.44
N ARG A 149 -35.91 3.90 -13.63
CA ARG A 149 -35.91 5.23 -13.00
C ARG A 149 -36.88 6.24 -13.61
N THR A 150 -37.46 5.94 -14.78
CA THR A 150 -38.36 6.87 -15.50
C THR A 150 -39.83 6.73 -15.09
N PHE A 151 -40.20 5.78 -14.23
CA PHE A 151 -41.58 5.50 -13.84
C PHE A 151 -41.89 5.65 -12.34
N LEU A 152 -41.45 6.74 -11.70
CA LEU A 152 -42.06 7.19 -10.46
C LEU A 152 -42.84 8.49 -10.74
N PRO A 153 -44.14 8.45 -11.02
CA PRO A 153 -44.96 9.66 -11.04
C PRO A 153 -44.99 10.24 -9.62
N CYS A 154 -44.54 11.50 -9.48
CA CYS A 154 -44.79 12.28 -8.30
C CYS A 154 -46.31 12.31 -8.05
N ARG A 155 -46.79 11.57 -7.07
CA ARG A 155 -48.12 11.80 -6.53
C ARG A 155 -48.13 13.13 -5.79
N SER A 156 -48.61 14.14 -6.48
CA SER A 156 -49.05 15.38 -5.84
C SER A 156 -50.29 15.06 -5.03
N SER A 157 -50.14 14.99 -3.70
CA SER A 157 -51.27 15.01 -2.78
C SER A 157 -51.71 16.46 -2.64
N SER A 158 -52.65 16.88 -3.46
CA SER A 158 -53.49 18.06 -3.15
C SER A 158 -54.46 17.64 -2.07
N ALA A 159 -54.20 18.06 -0.84
CA ALA A 159 -55.21 18.09 0.23
C ALA A 159 -55.89 19.45 0.16
N THR A 160 -57.13 19.45 -0.25
CA THR A 160 -58.09 20.54 -0.13
C THR A 160 -58.77 20.47 1.25
N VAL A 161 -58.97 21.62 1.83
CA VAL A 161 -59.81 22.15 2.90
C VAL A 161 -59.04 22.64 4.09
#